data_c31d05c7c6151f1716f4087a1d86df72
#
_entry.id   c31d05c7c6151f1716f4087a1d86df72
#
_cell.length_a   1.000
_cell.length_b   1.000
_cell.length_c   1.000
_cell.angle_alpha   90.00
_cell.angle_beta   90.00
_cell.angle_gamma   90.00
#
_symmetry.space_group_name_H-M   'P 1'
#
loop_
_entity.id
_entity.type
_entity.pdbx_description
1 polymer ?
#
loop_
_entity_poly.entity_id
_entity_poly.type
_entity_poly.pdbx_seq_one_letter_code
_entity_poly.pdbx_strand_id
1 'polypeptide(L)'
;MNTTTGIEVLAGLIDAVNRHDLDRLVGQFADDVRSDTPAHPARSFVGSDQVRRNWAQILGSIGDLRATVVASASGPGEAAGGEAVWAELAFDGHRPDGAPWRMRGVTINQVVDGRITDVHFYLEPLDEAAVDVGTSIRGSVGHGPAMAAASAGVAR
;
A
#
# COMPACT_ATOMS: atom_id res chain seq x y z
N MET A 1 -10.81 -13.46 -28.31
CA MET A 1 -9.69 -12.77 -27.65
C MET A 1 -9.95 -12.80 -26.15
N ASN A 2 -9.07 -13.41 -25.39
CA ASN A 2 -9.19 -13.36 -23.93
C ASN A 2 -8.75 -11.96 -23.45
N THR A 3 -9.70 -11.22 -22.94
CA THR A 3 -9.38 -9.96 -22.24
C THR A 3 -8.77 -10.34 -20.89
N THR A 4 -7.58 -9.82 -20.61
CA THR A 4 -6.93 -10.00 -19.29
C THR A 4 -7.79 -9.35 -18.22
N THR A 5 -8.21 -10.12 -17.24
CA THR A 5 -9.05 -9.63 -16.14
C THR A 5 -8.23 -8.77 -15.15
N GLY A 6 -8.89 -7.93 -14.39
CA GLY A 6 -8.22 -7.12 -13.35
C GLY A 6 -7.51 -7.97 -12.31
N ILE A 7 -8.06 -9.12 -11.94
CA ILE A 7 -7.41 -10.07 -11.03
C ILE A 7 -6.13 -10.67 -11.65
N GLU A 8 -6.12 -10.96 -12.95
CA GLU A 8 -4.91 -11.45 -13.64
C GLU A 8 -3.83 -10.36 -13.71
N VAL A 9 -4.22 -9.09 -13.91
CA VAL A 9 -3.29 -7.96 -13.85
C VAL A 9 -2.67 -7.83 -12.45
N LEU A 10 -3.48 -7.92 -11.40
CA LEU A 10 -2.99 -7.93 -10.02
C LEU A 10 -2.01 -9.09 -9.78
N ALA A 11 -2.37 -10.31 -10.20
CA ALA A 11 -1.50 -11.48 -10.07
C ALA A 11 -0.17 -11.29 -10.81
N GLY A 12 -0.21 -10.72 -12.01
CA GLY A 12 0.98 -10.38 -12.79
C GLY A 12 1.88 -9.35 -12.10
N LEU A 13 1.27 -8.34 -11.48
CA LEU A 13 1.98 -7.33 -10.70
C LEU A 13 2.70 -7.96 -9.49
N ILE A 14 2.01 -8.76 -8.71
CA ILE A 14 2.57 -9.42 -7.52
C ILE A 14 3.68 -10.42 -7.90
N ASP A 15 3.47 -11.19 -8.97
CA ASP A 15 4.52 -12.09 -9.48
C ASP A 15 5.77 -11.32 -9.93
N ALA A 16 5.61 -10.18 -10.61
CA ALA A 16 6.72 -9.32 -11.01
C ALA A 16 7.48 -8.75 -9.80
N VAL A 17 6.77 -8.30 -8.76
CA VAL A 17 7.38 -7.88 -7.48
C VAL A 17 8.20 -9.02 -6.89
N ASN A 18 7.64 -10.21 -6.77
CA ASN A 18 8.28 -11.36 -6.15
C ASN A 18 9.47 -11.91 -6.95
N ARG A 19 9.52 -11.67 -8.25
CA ARG A 19 10.64 -11.98 -9.13
C ARG A 19 11.67 -10.86 -9.23
N HIS A 20 11.41 -9.69 -8.64
CA HIS A 20 12.20 -8.47 -8.78
C HIS A 20 12.33 -8.05 -10.26
N ASP A 21 11.30 -8.30 -11.05
CA ASP A 21 11.25 -7.97 -12.47
C ASP A 21 10.62 -6.57 -12.66
N LEU A 22 11.47 -5.56 -12.63
CA LEU A 22 11.03 -4.15 -12.72
C LEU A 22 10.33 -3.84 -14.04
N ASP A 23 10.80 -4.38 -15.16
CA ASP A 23 10.18 -4.09 -16.46
C ASP A 23 8.79 -4.69 -16.56
N ARG A 24 8.62 -5.93 -16.12
CA ARG A 24 7.32 -6.58 -16.07
C ARG A 24 6.38 -5.90 -15.09
N LEU A 25 6.89 -5.45 -13.95
CA LEU A 25 6.13 -4.70 -12.94
C LEU A 25 5.56 -3.41 -13.56
N VAL A 26 6.43 -2.59 -14.16
CA VAL A 26 6.03 -1.32 -14.78
C VAL A 26 5.07 -1.54 -15.95
N GLY A 27 5.24 -2.64 -16.68
CA GLY A 27 4.36 -3.02 -17.79
C GLY A 27 2.91 -3.32 -17.40
N GLN A 28 2.61 -3.51 -16.10
CA GLN A 28 1.24 -3.65 -15.62
C GLN A 28 0.48 -2.31 -15.57
N PHE A 29 1.18 -1.19 -15.65
CA PHE A 29 0.59 0.14 -15.55
C PHE A 29 0.45 0.82 -16.91
N ALA A 30 -0.59 1.63 -17.07
CA ALA A 30 -0.69 2.55 -18.18
C ALA A 30 0.41 3.64 -18.09
N ASP A 31 0.81 4.19 -19.22
CA ASP A 31 1.90 5.20 -19.26
C ASP A 31 1.55 6.46 -18.45
N ASP A 32 0.27 6.83 -18.41
CA ASP A 32 -0.30 7.97 -17.72
C ASP A 32 -1.01 7.60 -16.41
N VAL A 33 -0.67 6.47 -15.82
CA VAL A 33 -1.28 5.98 -14.58
C VAL A 33 -1.31 7.07 -13.50
N ARG A 34 -2.42 7.17 -12.80
CA ARG A 34 -2.60 8.04 -11.64
C ARG A 34 -2.46 7.23 -10.36
N SER A 35 -1.59 7.67 -9.47
CA SER A 35 -1.43 7.07 -8.15
C SER A 35 -1.80 8.10 -7.10
N ASP A 36 -2.93 7.90 -6.47
CA ASP A 36 -3.40 8.73 -5.37
C ASP A 36 -3.09 8.06 -4.02
N THR A 37 -2.56 8.83 -3.11
CA THR A 37 -2.33 8.40 -1.72
C THR A 37 -3.22 9.26 -0.80
N PRO A 38 -4.49 8.89 -0.62
CA PRO A 38 -5.47 9.80 0.02
C PRO A 38 -5.13 10.19 1.45
N ALA A 39 -4.45 9.31 2.21
CA ALA A 39 -3.97 9.62 3.55
C ALA A 39 -2.74 10.55 3.56
N HIS A 40 -2.02 10.63 2.45
CA HIS A 40 -0.81 11.45 2.26
C HIS A 40 -0.80 12.10 0.87
N PRO A 41 -1.65 13.11 0.61
CA PRO A 41 -1.87 13.64 -0.74
C PRO A 41 -0.60 14.12 -1.45
N ALA A 42 0.40 14.60 -0.71
CA ALA A 42 1.68 15.03 -1.27
C ALA A 42 2.51 13.88 -1.89
N ARG A 43 2.14 12.62 -1.64
CA ARG A 43 2.76 11.44 -2.24
C ARG A 43 2.09 11.00 -3.55
N SER A 44 1.00 11.64 -3.93
CA SER A 44 0.28 11.35 -5.19
C SER A 44 1.11 11.79 -6.39
N PHE A 45 1.01 11.05 -7.49
CA PHE A 45 1.76 11.34 -8.71
C PHE A 45 1.04 10.80 -9.95
N VAL A 46 1.55 11.16 -11.13
CA VAL A 46 1.09 10.68 -12.43
C VAL A 46 2.30 10.15 -13.23
N GLY A 47 2.08 9.06 -13.95
CA GLY A 47 3.00 8.52 -14.91
C GLY A 47 3.77 7.26 -14.44
N SER A 48 3.92 6.32 -15.37
CA SER A 48 4.63 5.06 -15.13
C SER A 48 6.13 5.25 -14.90
N ASP A 49 6.71 6.36 -15.34
CA ASP A 49 8.11 6.70 -15.03
C ASP A 49 8.35 6.89 -13.53
N GLN A 50 7.37 7.46 -12.81
CA GLN A 50 7.48 7.57 -11.36
C GLN A 50 7.30 6.21 -10.69
N VAL A 51 6.40 5.36 -11.20
CA VAL A 51 6.28 3.96 -10.75
C VAL A 51 7.64 3.27 -10.85
N ARG A 52 8.30 3.40 -12.00
CA ARG A 52 9.63 2.82 -12.24
C ARG A 52 10.67 3.32 -11.25
N ARG A 53 10.76 4.63 -11.03
CA ARG A 53 11.72 5.21 -10.08
C ARG A 53 11.49 4.70 -8.65
N ASN A 54 10.24 4.66 -8.22
CA ASN A 54 9.89 4.19 -6.88
C ASN A 54 10.25 2.71 -6.69
N TRP A 55 9.84 1.86 -7.62
CA TRP A 55 10.09 0.42 -7.52
C TRP A 55 11.55 0.03 -7.75
N ALA A 56 12.29 0.78 -8.58
CA ALA A 56 13.73 0.58 -8.70
C ALA A 56 14.45 0.79 -7.35
N GLN A 57 14.04 1.81 -6.58
CA GLN A 57 14.58 2.04 -5.23
C GLN A 57 14.17 0.94 -4.25
N ILE A 58 12.90 0.53 -4.27
CA ILE A 58 12.39 -0.50 -3.36
C ILE A 58 13.09 -1.84 -3.64
N LEU A 59 13.07 -2.31 -4.88
CA LEU A 59 13.67 -3.59 -5.26
C LEU A 59 15.20 -3.58 -5.11
N GLY A 60 15.84 -2.43 -5.33
CA GLY A 60 17.28 -2.26 -5.13
C GLY A 60 17.70 -2.25 -3.66
N SER A 61 16.82 -1.87 -2.75
CA SER A 61 17.10 -1.77 -1.32
C SER A 61 16.63 -2.98 -0.52
N ILE A 62 15.50 -3.58 -0.90
CA ILE A 62 14.86 -4.70 -0.20
C ILE A 62 15.04 -5.97 -1.04
N GLY A 63 16.24 -6.54 -0.99
CA GLY A 63 16.63 -7.67 -1.86
C GLY A 63 15.84 -8.96 -1.63
N ASP A 64 15.23 -9.12 -0.47
CA ASP A 64 14.41 -10.28 -0.08
C ASP A 64 12.91 -9.96 -0.07
N LEU A 65 12.49 -8.88 -0.71
CA LEU A 65 11.08 -8.45 -0.74
C LEU A 65 10.15 -9.56 -1.23
N ARG A 66 9.09 -9.78 -0.45
CA ARG A 66 7.96 -10.65 -0.81
C ARG A 66 6.66 -9.89 -0.64
N ALA A 67 5.82 -9.97 -1.67
CA ALA A 67 4.47 -9.46 -1.66
C ALA A 67 3.47 -10.62 -1.62
N THR A 68 2.43 -10.47 -0.82
CA THR A 68 1.34 -11.45 -0.68
C THR A 68 0.01 -10.75 -0.85
N VAL A 69 -0.87 -11.31 -1.65
CA VAL A 69 -2.29 -10.95 -1.67
C VAL A 69 -2.98 -11.68 -0.54
N VAL A 70 -3.41 -10.95 0.48
CA VAL A 70 -4.14 -11.51 1.62
C VAL A 70 -5.58 -11.80 1.24
N ALA A 71 -6.21 -10.84 0.56
CA ALA A 71 -7.56 -10.96 0.03
C ALA A 71 -7.70 -10.05 -1.19
N SER A 72 -8.60 -10.38 -2.09
CA SER A 72 -8.93 -9.52 -3.23
C SER A 72 -10.38 -9.68 -3.65
N ALA A 73 -10.90 -8.63 -4.27
CA ALA A 73 -12.21 -8.63 -4.90
C ALA A 73 -12.15 -7.77 -6.15
N SER A 74 -12.99 -8.08 -7.13
CA SER A 74 -13.12 -7.25 -8.32
C SER A 74 -14.59 -7.03 -8.67
N GLY A 75 -14.84 -5.97 -9.40
CA GLY A 75 -16.15 -5.58 -9.89
C GLY A 75 -16.05 -4.56 -11.00
N PRO A 76 -17.18 -3.99 -11.44
CA PRO A 76 -17.18 -2.93 -12.45
C PRO A 76 -16.30 -1.76 -12.03
N GLY A 77 -15.45 -1.28 -12.94
CA GLY A 77 -14.64 -0.09 -12.75
C GLY A 77 -15.38 1.20 -13.04
N GLU A 78 -14.71 2.33 -12.83
CA GLU A 78 -15.25 3.66 -13.10
C GLU A 78 -15.37 3.92 -14.61
N ALA A 79 -14.40 3.46 -15.40
CA ALA A 79 -14.43 3.56 -16.84
C ALA A 79 -15.32 2.48 -17.45
N ALA A 80 -16.01 2.81 -18.55
CA ALA A 80 -16.81 1.84 -19.30
C ALA A 80 -15.94 0.68 -19.79
N GLY A 81 -16.32 -0.56 -19.44
CA GLY A 81 -15.55 -1.78 -19.74
C GLY A 81 -14.31 -1.99 -18.87
N GLY A 82 -14.05 -1.11 -17.89
CA GLY A 82 -12.98 -1.29 -16.93
C GLY A 82 -13.41 -2.13 -15.71
N GLU A 83 -12.43 -2.54 -14.93
CA GLU A 83 -12.61 -3.25 -13.67
C GLU A 83 -11.97 -2.49 -12.51
N ALA A 84 -12.60 -2.55 -11.35
CA ALA A 84 -11.99 -2.14 -10.07
C ALA A 84 -11.52 -3.39 -9.33
N VAL A 85 -10.27 -3.42 -8.91
CA VAL A 85 -9.67 -4.51 -8.13
C VAL A 85 -9.22 -4.01 -6.79
N TRP A 86 -9.81 -4.54 -5.73
CA TRP A 86 -9.45 -4.27 -4.34
C TRP A 86 -8.52 -5.38 -3.87
N ALA A 87 -7.38 -5.00 -3.35
CA ALA A 87 -6.39 -5.97 -2.89
C ALA A 87 -5.87 -5.58 -1.51
N GLU A 88 -6.09 -6.45 -0.53
CA GLU A 88 -5.37 -6.40 0.74
C GLU A 88 -4.00 -7.04 0.53
N LEU A 89 -2.94 -6.29 0.83
CA LEU A 89 -1.56 -6.67 0.54
C LEU A 89 -0.70 -6.67 1.80
N ALA A 90 0.24 -7.61 1.83
CA ALA A 90 1.32 -7.67 2.79
C ALA A 90 2.66 -7.65 2.03
N PHE A 91 3.54 -6.73 2.38
CA PHE A 91 4.93 -6.71 1.92
C PHE A 91 5.85 -6.96 3.11
N ASP A 92 6.82 -7.86 2.93
CA ASP A 92 7.78 -8.23 3.95
C ASP A 92 9.18 -8.33 3.34
N GLY A 93 10.16 -7.81 4.02
CA GLY A 93 11.57 -7.86 3.64
C GLY A 93 12.44 -7.20 4.68
N HIS A 94 13.71 -6.98 4.35
CA HIS A 94 14.68 -6.35 5.23
C HIS A 94 15.43 -5.24 4.51
N ARG A 95 15.64 -4.14 5.22
CA ARG A 95 16.51 -3.05 4.77
C ARG A 95 17.98 -3.49 4.77
N PRO A 96 18.87 -2.74 4.08
CA PRO A 96 20.30 -3.05 4.08
C PRO A 96 20.96 -3.13 5.46
N ASP A 97 20.41 -2.42 6.46
CA ASP A 97 20.85 -2.46 7.85
C ASP A 97 20.30 -3.66 8.65
N GLY A 98 19.53 -4.54 7.99
CA GLY A 98 18.90 -5.73 8.60
C GLY A 98 17.58 -5.45 9.32
N ALA A 99 17.13 -4.20 9.42
CA ALA A 99 15.85 -3.88 10.03
C ALA A 99 14.69 -4.38 9.17
N PRO A 100 13.61 -4.92 9.78
CA PRO A 100 12.41 -5.31 9.04
C PRO A 100 11.83 -4.14 8.24
N TRP A 101 11.41 -4.43 7.01
CA TRP A 101 10.65 -3.51 6.18
C TRP A 101 9.32 -4.19 5.83
N ARG A 102 8.24 -3.73 6.45
CA ARG A 102 6.92 -4.35 6.36
C ARG A 102 5.87 -3.33 6.06
N MET A 103 5.00 -3.65 5.08
CA MET A 103 3.86 -2.81 4.71
C MET A 103 2.59 -3.64 4.80
N ARG A 104 1.50 -3.01 5.25
CA ARG A 104 0.16 -3.61 5.29
C ARG A 104 -0.86 -2.60 4.79
N GLY A 105 -1.86 -3.07 4.13
CA GLY A 105 -2.98 -2.23 3.71
C GLY A 105 -3.64 -2.68 2.44
N VAL A 106 -4.31 -1.73 1.79
CA VAL A 106 -5.15 -1.99 0.63
C VAL A 106 -4.74 -1.09 -0.52
N THR A 107 -4.77 -1.64 -1.73
CA THR A 107 -4.80 -0.85 -2.97
C THR A 107 -6.14 -1.05 -3.66
N ILE A 108 -6.64 0.02 -4.29
CA ILE A 108 -7.80 -0.04 -5.17
C ILE A 108 -7.29 0.33 -6.55
N ASN A 109 -7.34 -0.62 -7.48
CA ASN A 109 -6.75 -0.48 -8.80
C ASN A 109 -7.88 -0.42 -9.83
N GLN A 110 -7.88 0.62 -10.68
CA GLN A 110 -8.72 0.64 -11.88
C GLN A 110 -7.93 0.01 -13.02
N VAL A 111 -8.53 -0.95 -13.70
CA VAL A 111 -7.91 -1.67 -14.80
C VAL A 111 -8.73 -1.46 -16.07
N VAL A 112 -8.08 -0.96 -17.10
CA VAL A 112 -8.66 -0.76 -18.44
C VAL A 112 -7.71 -1.37 -19.45
N ASP A 113 -8.23 -2.15 -20.38
CA ASP A 113 -7.46 -2.81 -21.44
C ASP A 113 -6.23 -3.58 -20.91
N GLY A 114 -6.40 -4.27 -19.78
CA GLY A 114 -5.34 -5.09 -19.17
C GLY A 114 -4.22 -4.31 -18.50
N ARG A 115 -4.39 -3.01 -18.24
CA ARG A 115 -3.42 -2.17 -17.53
C ARG A 115 -4.07 -1.39 -16.39
N ILE A 116 -3.30 -1.16 -15.36
CA ILE A 116 -3.71 -0.31 -14.23
C ILE A 116 -3.63 1.15 -14.66
N THR A 117 -4.77 1.84 -14.67
CA THR A 117 -4.88 3.26 -15.03
C THR A 117 -4.89 4.19 -13.84
N ASP A 118 -5.43 3.72 -12.71
CA ASP A 118 -5.51 4.47 -11.46
C ASP A 118 -5.29 3.55 -10.28
N VAL A 119 -4.63 4.08 -9.25
CA VAL A 119 -4.41 3.38 -7.98
C VAL A 119 -4.75 4.31 -6.83
N HIS A 120 -5.61 3.86 -5.93
CA HIS A 120 -5.68 4.43 -4.59
C HIS A 120 -4.84 3.58 -3.64
N PHE A 121 -3.86 4.18 -3.01
CA PHE A 121 -2.83 3.50 -2.24
C PHE A 121 -3.02 3.77 -0.75
N TYR A 122 -3.33 2.72 0.00
CA TYR A 122 -3.52 2.74 1.45
C TYR A 122 -2.59 1.75 2.16
N LEU A 123 -1.45 1.42 1.55
CA LEU A 123 -0.41 0.65 2.23
C LEU A 123 0.42 1.57 3.11
N GLU A 124 0.56 1.19 4.36
CA GLU A 124 1.34 1.91 5.35
C GLU A 124 2.37 0.98 6.00
N PRO A 125 3.47 1.53 6.51
CA PRO A 125 4.39 0.75 7.33
C PRO A 125 3.67 0.09 8.50
N LEU A 126 3.96 -1.20 8.72
CA LEU A 126 3.42 -1.90 9.89
C LEU A 126 3.98 -1.28 11.16
N ASP A 127 3.09 -0.75 12.00
CA ASP A 127 3.41 -0.25 13.32
C ASP A 127 3.18 -1.37 14.34
N GLU A 128 4.26 -1.88 14.92
CA GLU A 128 4.23 -2.91 15.96
C GLU A 128 4.22 -2.32 17.37
N ALA A 129 4.04 -1.00 17.50
CA ALA A 129 3.95 -0.35 18.82
C ALA A 129 2.75 -0.87 19.60
N ALA A 130 2.99 -1.21 20.87
CA ALA A 130 1.95 -1.76 21.75
C ALA A 130 1.06 -0.65 22.34
N VAL A 131 0.37 0.08 21.46
CA VAL A 131 -0.60 1.11 21.83
C VAL A 131 -2.00 0.53 21.65
N ASP A 132 -2.75 0.44 22.75
CA ASP A 132 -4.14 -0.04 22.69
C ASP A 132 -5.06 0.94 21.92
N VAL A 133 -6.17 0.41 21.42
CA VAL A 133 -7.10 1.20 20.58
C VAL A 133 -7.66 2.42 21.31
N GLY A 134 -7.96 2.31 22.61
CA GLY A 134 -8.49 3.43 23.40
C GLY A 134 -7.49 4.58 23.52
N THR A 135 -6.22 4.25 23.73
CA THR A 135 -5.13 5.25 23.78
C THR A 135 -4.92 5.88 22.43
N SER A 136 -4.93 5.10 21.36
CA SER A 136 -4.80 5.59 19.98
C SER A 136 -5.92 6.57 19.62
N ILE A 137 -7.17 6.22 19.94
CA ILE A 137 -8.34 7.08 19.69
C ILE A 137 -8.23 8.38 20.48
N ARG A 138 -7.93 8.31 21.78
CA ARG A 138 -7.77 9.52 22.60
C ARG A 138 -6.71 10.47 22.02
N GLY A 139 -5.58 9.91 21.61
CA GLY A 139 -4.52 10.71 20.96
C GLY A 139 -4.98 11.35 19.67
N SER A 140 -5.70 10.62 18.82
CA SER A 140 -6.16 11.12 17.51
C SER A 140 -7.20 12.23 17.61
N VAL A 141 -8.02 12.25 18.68
CA VAL A 141 -9.06 13.27 18.89
C VAL A 141 -8.62 14.40 19.86
N GLY A 142 -7.33 14.48 20.17
CA GLY A 142 -6.75 15.57 20.95
C GLY A 142 -6.92 15.43 22.49
N HIS A 143 -7.33 14.25 22.97
CA HIS A 143 -7.30 13.96 24.41
C HIS A 143 -5.95 13.32 24.73
N GLY A 144 -5.06 14.07 25.38
CA GLY A 144 -3.79 13.55 25.88
C GLY A 144 -3.96 12.37 26.85
N PRO A 145 -2.88 11.66 27.25
CA PRO A 145 -2.97 10.62 28.24
C PRO A 145 -3.62 11.21 29.49
N ALA A 146 -4.61 10.50 30.06
CA ALA A 146 -5.24 10.91 31.29
C ALA A 146 -4.14 11.16 32.32
N MET A 147 -3.98 12.39 32.76
CA MET A 147 -3.11 12.68 33.89
C MET A 147 -3.60 11.83 35.06
N ALA A 148 -2.74 10.92 35.50
CA ALA A 148 -3.00 10.24 36.76
C ALA A 148 -3.24 11.32 37.80
N ALA A 149 -4.42 11.31 38.40
CA ALA A 149 -4.74 12.24 39.47
C ALA A 149 -3.67 12.07 40.55
N ALA A 150 -2.83 13.06 40.70
CA ALA A 150 -1.94 13.11 41.84
C ALA A 150 -2.82 13.16 43.08
N SER A 151 -2.85 12.06 43.81
CA SER A 151 -3.45 12.04 45.12
C SER A 151 -2.65 13.02 46.00
N ALA A 152 -3.18 14.21 46.18
CA ALA A 152 -2.67 15.13 47.19
C ALA A 152 -2.85 14.46 48.57
N GLY A 153 -1.79 13.85 49.06
CA GLY A 153 -1.68 13.46 50.43
C GLY A 153 -1.73 14.67 51.29
N VAL A 154 -2.84 14.94 51.92
CA VAL A 154 -2.93 15.90 53.01
C VAL A 154 -2.22 15.27 54.21
N ALA A 155 -0.98 15.65 54.42
CA ALA A 155 -0.32 15.44 55.70
C ALA A 155 -0.88 16.43 56.70
N ARG A 156 -1.41 15.92 57.82
CA ARG A 156 -1.66 16.67 59.02
C ARG A 156 -0.45 16.59 59.94
#